data_7f78062cb02ad7083bd634974ea6584c
#
_entry.id   7f78062cb02ad7083bd634974ea6584c
#
_cell.length_a   1.000
_cell.length_b   1.000
_cell.length_c   1.000
_cell.angle_alpha   90.00
_cell.angle_beta   90.00
_cell.angle_gamma   90.00
#
_symmetry.space_group_name_H-M   'P 1'
#
loop_
_entity.id
_entity.type
_entity.pdbx_description
1 polymer ?
#
loop_
_entity_poly.entity_id
_entity_poly.type
_entity_poly.pdbx_seq_one_letter_code
_entity_poly.pdbx_strand_id
1 'polypeptide(L)'
;CHTGWLKSAGMLMPMGYMIGNGLVDVQGPADEIESLRTTIEAHFDNASIPSSGDLYYGYSGAFNCLTQGVGDVAFAKTSSYEDHCEGNDWCLDRDQYRILEPHFGQVPSHPVIVNPDNAGDKQDALIAALLALNTDEGGVDILENVLNTPGLIPVTSESHLGSYSDAIENIPGITAYFEAKYDD
;
A
#
# COMPACT_ATOMS: atom_id res chain seq x y z
N CYS A 1 -11.60 -7.72 5.41
CA CYS A 1 -11.19 -6.45 6.01
C CYS A 1 -10.17 -5.73 5.13
N HIS A 2 -10.46 -4.50 4.70
CA HIS A 2 -9.57 -3.64 3.93
C HIS A 2 -8.98 -2.53 4.81
N THR A 3 -7.84 -1.98 4.42
CA THR A 3 -7.20 -0.88 5.18
C THR A 3 -7.87 0.49 4.97
N GLY A 4 -8.79 0.60 4.04
CA GLY A 4 -9.52 1.80 3.67
C GLY A 4 -9.62 2.00 2.16
N TRP A 5 -10.52 2.89 1.74
CA TRP A 5 -10.79 3.16 0.33
C TRP A 5 -9.55 3.61 -0.43
N LEU A 6 -9.25 2.94 -1.54
CA LEU A 6 -8.12 3.18 -2.45
C LEU A 6 -6.73 3.14 -1.79
N LYS A 7 -6.59 2.46 -0.65
CA LYS A 7 -5.27 2.21 -0.06
C LYS A 7 -4.50 1.16 -0.85
N SER A 8 -3.22 1.46 -1.14
CA SER A 8 -2.38 0.65 -2.04
C SER A 8 -2.33 -0.82 -1.65
N ALA A 9 -1.71 -1.17 -0.52
CA ALA A 9 -1.51 -2.56 -0.14
C ALA A 9 -2.77 -3.28 0.34
N GLY A 10 -3.73 -2.55 0.93
CA GLY A 10 -4.93 -3.14 1.52
C GLY A 10 -6.14 -3.15 0.59
N MET A 11 -6.05 -2.59 -0.61
CA MET A 11 -7.15 -2.59 -1.58
C MET A 11 -6.67 -2.64 -3.03
N LEU A 12 -5.87 -1.67 -3.50
CA LEU A 12 -5.54 -1.57 -4.93
C LEU A 12 -4.73 -2.79 -5.41
N MET A 13 -3.69 -3.18 -4.67
CA MET A 13 -2.88 -4.35 -5.04
C MET A 13 -3.68 -5.66 -5.05
N PRO A 14 -4.39 -6.04 -3.98
CA PRO A 14 -5.16 -7.28 -3.99
C PRO A 14 -6.28 -7.27 -5.03
N MET A 15 -7.02 -6.19 -5.18
CA MET A 15 -8.11 -6.11 -6.16
C MET A 15 -7.57 -6.08 -7.59
N GLY A 16 -6.50 -5.32 -7.86
CA GLY A 16 -5.84 -5.31 -9.16
C GLY A 16 -5.35 -6.69 -9.57
N TYR A 17 -4.73 -7.41 -8.62
CA TYR A 17 -4.32 -8.81 -8.85
C TYR A 17 -5.53 -9.72 -9.14
N MET A 18 -6.57 -9.67 -8.33
CA MET A 18 -7.74 -10.54 -8.49
C MET A 18 -8.50 -10.26 -9.79
N ILE A 19 -8.69 -9.00 -10.15
CA ILE A 19 -9.35 -8.61 -11.40
C ILE A 19 -8.47 -8.98 -12.59
N GLY A 20 -7.18 -8.62 -12.58
CA GLY A 20 -6.25 -8.88 -13.68
C GLY A 20 -6.03 -10.36 -13.97
N ASN A 21 -6.20 -11.24 -12.97
CA ASN A 21 -6.12 -12.69 -13.13
C ASN A 21 -7.51 -13.36 -13.35
N GLY A 22 -8.58 -12.59 -13.52
CA GLY A 22 -9.91 -13.11 -13.74
C GLY A 22 -10.50 -13.91 -12.57
N LEU A 23 -10.03 -13.62 -11.35
CA LEU A 23 -10.56 -14.23 -10.13
C LEU A 23 -11.81 -13.52 -9.64
N VAL A 24 -11.97 -12.26 -10.03
CA VAL A 24 -13.12 -11.39 -9.72
C VAL A 24 -13.50 -10.62 -10.97
N ASP A 25 -14.78 -10.67 -11.31
CA ASP A 25 -15.37 -9.93 -12.44
C ASP A 25 -15.79 -8.53 -12.01
N VAL A 26 -15.37 -7.50 -12.76
CA VAL A 26 -15.77 -6.11 -12.50
C VAL A 26 -17.29 -5.96 -12.63
N GLN A 27 -17.88 -5.34 -11.62
CA GLN A 27 -19.30 -4.99 -11.58
C GLN A 27 -19.48 -3.49 -11.76
N GLY A 28 -20.12 -3.09 -12.87
CA GLY A 28 -20.35 -1.70 -13.25
C GLY A 28 -19.48 -1.22 -14.40
N PRO A 29 -19.53 0.09 -14.73
CA PRO A 29 -18.73 0.68 -15.80
C PRO A 29 -17.23 0.58 -15.53
N ALA A 30 -16.46 0.17 -16.55
CA ALA A 30 -15.02 -0.04 -16.42
C ALA A 30 -14.22 1.28 -16.25
N ASP A 31 -14.83 2.41 -16.59
CA ASP A 31 -14.24 3.76 -16.49
C ASP A 31 -14.62 4.51 -15.21
N GLU A 32 -15.40 3.89 -14.32
CA GLU A 32 -15.83 4.48 -13.06
C GLU A 32 -15.15 3.82 -11.85
N ILE A 33 -14.50 4.63 -11.00
CA ILE A 33 -13.78 4.13 -9.81
C ILE A 33 -14.72 3.48 -8.77
N GLU A 34 -15.98 3.91 -8.68
CA GLU A 34 -16.95 3.33 -7.76
C GLU A 34 -17.38 1.91 -8.16
N SER A 35 -17.13 1.49 -9.42
CA SER A 35 -17.27 0.09 -9.84
C SER A 35 -16.37 -0.87 -9.07
N LEU A 36 -15.23 -0.38 -8.53
CA LEU A 36 -14.41 -1.17 -7.61
C LEU A 36 -15.17 -1.50 -6.33
N ARG A 37 -15.91 -0.55 -5.76
CA ARG A 37 -16.75 -0.81 -4.56
C ARG A 37 -17.82 -1.84 -4.85
N THR A 38 -18.56 -1.65 -5.93
CA THR A 38 -19.62 -2.61 -6.36
C THR A 38 -19.04 -4.00 -6.61
N THR A 39 -17.85 -4.07 -7.20
CA THR A 39 -17.12 -5.33 -7.42
C THR A 39 -16.77 -6.02 -6.10
N ILE A 40 -16.24 -5.29 -5.13
CA ILE A 40 -15.91 -5.83 -3.80
C ILE A 40 -17.17 -6.34 -3.10
N GLU A 41 -18.24 -5.54 -3.09
CA GLU A 41 -19.50 -5.89 -2.44
C GLU A 41 -20.23 -7.08 -3.11
N ALA A 42 -20.04 -7.27 -4.41
CA ALA A 42 -20.60 -8.42 -5.13
C ALA A 42 -19.80 -9.71 -4.90
N HIS A 43 -18.51 -9.60 -4.55
CA HIS A 43 -17.61 -10.74 -4.42
C HIS A 43 -17.48 -11.24 -2.98
N PHE A 44 -17.55 -10.34 -1.99
CA PHE A 44 -17.46 -10.67 -0.58
C PHE A 44 -18.82 -10.49 0.10
N ASP A 45 -19.24 -11.46 0.91
CA ASP A 45 -20.53 -11.42 1.63
C ASP A 45 -20.62 -10.18 2.55
N ASN A 46 -19.50 -9.76 3.09
CA ASN A 46 -19.37 -8.56 3.93
C ASN A 46 -17.99 -7.95 3.74
N ALA A 47 -17.95 -6.72 3.25
CA ALA A 47 -16.72 -5.99 3.01
C ALA A 47 -16.58 -4.81 3.97
N SER A 48 -15.60 -4.86 4.88
CA SER A 48 -15.23 -3.72 5.70
C SER A 48 -14.27 -2.81 4.94
N ILE A 49 -14.75 -1.66 4.50
CA ILE A 49 -13.97 -0.60 3.81
C ILE A 49 -14.03 0.66 4.69
N PRO A 50 -13.18 0.76 5.72
CA PRO A 50 -13.27 1.83 6.69
C PRO A 50 -12.80 3.18 6.13
N SER A 51 -13.34 4.25 6.70
CA SER A 51 -12.89 5.62 6.51
C SER A 51 -11.85 6.02 7.55
N SER A 52 -11.11 7.10 7.28
CA SER A 52 -10.16 7.64 8.26
C SER A 52 -10.88 8.01 9.57
N GLY A 53 -10.37 7.48 10.67
CA GLY A 53 -10.97 7.64 12.01
C GLY A 53 -11.83 6.47 12.47
N ASP A 54 -12.19 5.54 11.60
CA ASP A 54 -12.89 4.32 11.99
C ASP A 54 -11.93 3.34 12.71
N LEU A 55 -12.50 2.51 13.60
CA LEU A 55 -11.75 1.54 14.40
C LEU A 55 -10.87 0.59 13.55
N TYR A 56 -11.36 0.20 12.39
CA TYR A 56 -10.69 -0.76 11.52
C TYR A 56 -9.91 -0.11 10.38
N TYR A 57 -9.61 1.18 10.45
CA TYR A 57 -8.84 1.89 9.43
C TYR A 57 -7.33 1.63 9.54
N GLY A 58 -6.65 1.57 8.40
CA GLY A 58 -5.20 1.34 8.31
C GLY A 58 -4.80 -0.13 8.51
N TYR A 59 -3.50 -0.39 8.55
CA TYR A 59 -2.99 -1.76 8.69
C TYR A 59 -3.35 -2.39 10.03
N SER A 60 -3.12 -1.65 11.12
CA SER A 60 -3.51 -2.08 12.46
C SER A 60 -5.01 -2.34 12.55
N GLY A 61 -5.83 -1.45 11.96
CA GLY A 61 -7.28 -1.59 11.95
C GLY A 61 -7.78 -2.79 11.15
N ALA A 62 -7.26 -3.01 9.94
CA ALA A 62 -7.61 -4.19 9.14
C ALA A 62 -7.20 -5.50 9.83
N PHE A 63 -6.05 -5.50 10.51
CA PHE A 63 -5.58 -6.65 11.28
C PHE A 63 -6.44 -6.89 12.53
N ASN A 64 -6.84 -5.84 13.23
CA ASN A 64 -7.78 -5.92 14.34
C ASN A 64 -9.16 -6.43 13.89
N CYS A 65 -9.67 -5.97 12.74
CA CYS A 65 -10.90 -6.44 12.12
C CYS A 65 -10.90 -7.98 11.93
N LEU A 66 -9.79 -8.54 11.41
CA LEU A 66 -9.57 -9.98 11.30
C LEU A 66 -9.56 -10.65 12.68
N THR A 67 -8.79 -10.11 13.62
CA THR A 67 -8.61 -10.67 14.96
C THR A 67 -9.92 -10.72 15.74
N GLN A 68 -10.79 -9.72 15.58
CA GLN A 68 -12.10 -9.69 16.22
C GLN A 68 -13.17 -10.55 15.50
N GLY A 69 -12.80 -11.23 14.41
CA GLY A 69 -13.72 -12.07 13.65
C GLY A 69 -14.81 -11.28 12.90
N VAL A 70 -14.57 -10.01 12.61
CA VAL A 70 -15.49 -9.19 11.80
C VAL A 70 -15.41 -9.61 10.34
N GLY A 71 -14.27 -10.12 9.89
CA GLY A 71 -14.08 -10.75 8.60
C GLY A 71 -13.08 -11.88 8.68
N ASP A 72 -13.17 -12.83 7.75
CA ASP A 72 -12.34 -14.04 7.69
C ASP A 72 -10.97 -13.79 7.06
N VAL A 73 -10.82 -12.69 6.32
CA VAL A 73 -9.60 -12.30 5.60
C VAL A 73 -9.31 -10.81 5.81
N ALA A 74 -8.04 -10.47 5.97
CA ALA A 74 -7.56 -9.09 5.96
C ALA A 74 -6.52 -8.89 4.86
N PHE A 75 -6.67 -7.83 4.09
CA PHE A 75 -5.68 -7.35 3.14
C PHE A 75 -4.77 -6.34 3.83
N ALA A 76 -3.54 -6.76 4.13
CA ALA A 76 -2.59 -5.98 4.91
C ALA A 76 -1.15 -6.24 4.43
N LYS A 77 -0.17 -5.65 5.09
CA LYS A 77 1.24 -6.00 4.89
C LYS A 77 1.56 -7.34 5.56
N THR A 78 2.52 -8.06 5.01
CA THR A 78 3.04 -9.30 5.64
C THR A 78 3.64 -9.06 7.02
N SER A 79 4.19 -7.86 7.27
CA SER A 79 4.72 -7.43 8.56
C SER A 79 3.69 -6.89 9.55
N SER A 80 2.38 -6.95 9.21
CA SER A 80 1.35 -6.32 10.08
C SER A 80 1.28 -6.90 11.48
N TYR A 81 1.61 -8.18 11.66
CA TYR A 81 1.67 -8.78 12.99
C TYR A 81 2.81 -8.16 13.82
N GLU A 82 4.03 -8.17 13.27
CA GLU A 82 5.23 -7.66 13.90
C GLU A 82 5.11 -6.16 14.18
N ASP A 83 4.53 -5.41 13.24
CA ASP A 83 4.38 -3.95 13.33
C ASP A 83 3.32 -3.52 14.36
N HIS A 84 2.30 -4.36 14.64
CA HIS A 84 1.10 -3.89 15.35
C HIS A 84 0.65 -4.75 16.53
N CYS A 85 1.27 -5.91 16.76
CA CYS A 85 0.84 -6.80 17.85
C CYS A 85 1.66 -6.63 19.13
N GLU A 86 2.87 -6.14 19.06
CA GLU A 86 3.67 -5.91 20.28
C GLU A 86 2.98 -4.89 21.19
N GLY A 87 2.68 -5.32 22.42
CA GLY A 87 2.01 -4.47 23.42
C GLY A 87 0.51 -4.23 23.20
N ASN A 88 -0.12 -4.97 22.28
CA ASN A 88 -1.55 -4.86 22.02
C ASN A 88 -2.30 -6.14 22.46
N ASP A 89 -3.09 -6.03 23.51
CA ASP A 89 -3.84 -7.13 24.13
C ASP A 89 -4.94 -7.73 23.22
N TRP A 90 -5.27 -7.05 22.10
CA TRP A 90 -6.28 -7.55 21.16
C TRP A 90 -5.73 -8.56 20.16
N CYS A 91 -4.40 -8.69 20.02
CA CYS A 91 -3.79 -9.68 19.14
C CYS A 91 -3.87 -11.09 19.73
N LEU A 92 -4.05 -12.06 18.86
CA LEU A 92 -3.88 -13.48 19.16
C LEU A 92 -2.41 -13.86 18.99
N ASP A 93 -2.05 -15.09 19.40
CA ASP A 93 -0.71 -15.62 19.17
C ASP A 93 -0.41 -15.74 17.67
N ARG A 94 0.86 -15.57 17.29
CA ARG A 94 1.30 -15.52 15.89
C ARG A 94 0.90 -16.75 15.06
N ASP A 95 0.86 -17.92 15.68
CA ASP A 95 0.52 -19.20 15.06
C ASP A 95 -0.98 -19.36 14.76
N GLN A 96 -1.83 -18.47 15.29
CA GLN A 96 -3.26 -18.40 14.98
C GLN A 96 -3.56 -17.62 13.70
N TYR A 97 -2.56 -16.94 13.12
CA TYR A 97 -2.68 -16.24 11.86
C TYR A 97 -1.96 -16.98 10.74
N ARG A 98 -2.56 -16.99 9.57
CA ARG A 98 -1.98 -17.57 8.37
C ARG A 98 -1.85 -16.52 7.27
N ILE A 99 -0.65 -16.36 6.74
CA ILE A 99 -0.43 -15.63 5.51
C ILE A 99 -0.86 -16.53 4.34
N LEU A 100 -1.73 -16.02 3.48
CA LEU A 100 -2.21 -16.73 2.30
C LEU A 100 -1.31 -16.40 1.10
N GLU A 101 -1.04 -17.41 0.28
CA GLU A 101 -0.34 -17.28 -0.98
C GLU A 101 -1.32 -17.36 -2.17
N PRO A 102 -1.03 -16.71 -3.29
CA PRO A 102 0.18 -15.92 -3.56
C PRO A 102 0.14 -14.52 -2.95
N HIS A 103 1.31 -13.91 -2.74
CA HIS A 103 1.40 -12.48 -2.43
C HIS A 103 0.94 -11.65 -3.63
N PHE A 104 0.27 -10.53 -3.38
CA PHE A 104 -0.25 -9.64 -4.43
C PHE A 104 0.80 -8.67 -5.01
N GLY A 105 2.05 -8.77 -4.56
CA GLY A 105 3.16 -7.93 -5.00
C GLY A 105 3.71 -7.03 -3.89
N GLN A 106 4.52 -6.07 -4.30
CA GLN A 106 5.16 -5.10 -3.41
C GLN A 106 4.63 -3.70 -3.72
N VAL A 107 4.30 -2.96 -2.67
CA VAL A 107 4.00 -1.52 -2.79
C VAL A 107 5.32 -0.76 -2.76
N PRO A 108 5.54 0.20 -3.68
CA PRO A 108 6.75 1.01 -3.65
C PRO A 108 6.88 1.77 -2.33
N SER A 109 8.10 1.91 -1.84
CA SER A 109 8.42 2.73 -0.69
C SER A 109 8.20 4.22 -1.00
N HIS A 110 8.19 5.06 0.03
CA HIS A 110 8.08 6.50 -0.17
C HIS A 110 9.37 7.05 -0.82
N PRO A 111 9.32 7.66 -2.01
CA PRO A 111 10.49 8.24 -2.66
C PRO A 111 10.83 9.59 -2.03
N VAL A 112 12.14 9.93 -2.03
CA VAL A 112 12.57 11.31 -1.88
C VAL A 112 12.47 11.95 -3.26
N ILE A 113 11.62 12.96 -3.39
CA ILE A 113 11.42 13.70 -4.64
C ILE A 113 11.95 15.12 -4.54
N VAL A 114 12.37 15.67 -5.67
CA VAL A 114 12.86 17.04 -5.77
C VAL A 114 12.11 17.74 -6.93
N ASN A 115 11.75 18.99 -6.71
CA ASN A 115 11.22 19.80 -7.79
C ASN A 115 12.36 20.18 -8.76
N PRO A 116 12.28 19.80 -10.06
CA PRO A 116 13.34 20.05 -11.03
C PRO A 116 13.66 21.54 -11.19
N ASP A 117 12.66 22.41 -11.07
CA ASP A 117 12.85 23.87 -11.18
C ASP A 117 13.67 24.46 -10.04
N ASN A 118 13.68 23.78 -8.88
CA ASN A 118 14.41 24.23 -7.69
C ASN A 118 15.74 23.48 -7.48
N ALA A 119 15.90 22.32 -8.10
CA ALA A 119 17.07 21.46 -7.89
C ALA A 119 18.30 21.99 -8.64
N GLY A 120 18.14 22.31 -9.93
CA GLY A 120 19.22 22.78 -10.79
C GLY A 120 20.52 21.97 -10.58
N ASP A 121 21.65 22.68 -10.56
CA ASP A 121 22.99 22.08 -10.35
C ASP A 121 23.20 21.45 -8.97
N LYS A 122 22.24 21.58 -8.04
CA LYS A 122 22.33 21.01 -6.70
C LYS A 122 21.78 19.60 -6.60
N GLN A 123 21.08 19.12 -7.62
CA GLN A 123 20.44 17.81 -7.60
C GLN A 123 21.45 16.69 -7.35
N ASP A 124 22.55 16.68 -8.11
CA ASP A 124 23.59 15.64 -7.97
C ASP A 124 24.25 15.67 -6.59
N ALA A 125 24.48 16.88 -6.07
CA ALA A 125 25.05 17.03 -4.73
C ALA A 125 24.08 16.53 -3.63
N LEU A 126 22.78 16.76 -3.79
CA LEU A 126 21.74 16.27 -2.89
C LEU A 126 21.65 14.75 -2.92
N ILE A 127 21.62 14.16 -4.12
CA ILE A 127 21.63 12.70 -4.29
C ILE A 127 22.87 12.09 -3.64
N ALA A 128 24.04 12.64 -3.91
CA ALA A 128 25.29 12.16 -3.31
C ALA A 128 25.28 12.25 -1.78
N ALA A 129 24.76 13.34 -1.21
CA ALA A 129 24.65 13.52 0.23
C ALA A 129 23.67 12.51 0.86
N LEU A 130 22.52 12.28 0.24
CA LEU A 130 21.54 11.29 0.71
C LEU A 130 22.09 9.85 0.64
N LEU A 131 22.77 9.49 -0.46
CA LEU A 131 23.37 8.16 -0.59
C LEU A 131 24.54 7.93 0.37
N ALA A 132 25.25 8.98 0.79
CA ALA A 132 26.30 8.88 1.78
C ALA A 132 25.77 8.42 3.16
N LEU A 133 24.51 8.67 3.47
CA LEU A 133 23.87 8.18 4.70
C LEU A 133 23.90 6.66 4.82
N ASN A 134 23.90 5.93 3.69
CA ASN A 134 23.93 4.47 3.69
C ASN A 134 25.18 3.86 4.33
N THR A 135 26.27 4.61 4.40
CA THR A 135 27.58 4.14 4.89
C THR A 135 28.06 4.89 6.14
N ASP A 136 27.32 5.89 6.56
CA ASP A 136 27.57 6.64 7.79
C ASP A 136 26.76 6.03 8.93
N GLU A 137 27.40 5.68 10.05
CA GLU A 137 26.75 5.00 11.17
C GLU A 137 25.57 5.82 11.73
N GLY A 138 25.76 7.13 11.92
CA GLY A 138 24.67 8.02 12.33
C GLY A 138 23.62 8.24 11.24
N GLY A 139 24.02 8.13 9.96
CA GLY A 139 23.15 8.21 8.80
C GLY A 139 22.16 7.04 8.72
N VAL A 140 22.65 5.83 8.93
CA VAL A 140 21.81 4.60 8.97
C VAL A 140 20.79 4.71 10.10
N ASP A 141 21.18 5.11 11.29
CA ASP A 141 20.28 5.31 12.43
C ASP A 141 19.18 6.33 12.12
N ILE A 142 19.50 7.40 11.39
CA ILE A 142 18.53 8.42 10.96
C ILE A 142 17.54 7.81 9.94
N LEU A 143 18.04 7.06 8.95
CA LEU A 143 17.20 6.42 7.94
C LEU A 143 16.23 5.43 8.57
N GLU A 144 16.68 4.61 9.50
CA GLU A 144 15.83 3.65 10.22
C GLU A 144 14.78 4.36 11.09
N ASN A 145 15.18 5.36 11.87
CA ASN A 145 14.27 6.04 12.79
C ASN A 145 13.28 7.00 12.12
N VAL A 146 13.64 7.62 10.99
CA VAL A 146 12.81 8.63 10.31
C VAL A 146 12.02 8.03 9.15
N LEU A 147 12.66 7.18 8.36
CA LEU A 147 12.08 6.62 7.13
C LEU A 147 11.73 5.13 7.25
N ASN A 148 12.06 4.49 8.36
CA ASN A 148 11.90 3.05 8.58
C ASN A 148 12.48 2.23 7.40
N THR A 149 13.69 2.60 6.96
CA THR A 149 14.41 1.95 5.86
C THR A 149 15.88 1.74 6.20
N PRO A 150 16.47 0.61 5.81
CA PRO A 150 17.89 0.34 6.04
C PRO A 150 18.82 1.12 5.08
N GLY A 151 18.26 1.85 4.11
CA GLY A 151 19.08 2.58 3.15
C GLY A 151 18.27 3.22 2.03
N LEU A 152 18.97 4.00 1.20
CA LEU A 152 18.44 4.69 0.02
C LEU A 152 19.13 4.16 -1.25
N ILE A 153 18.37 4.08 -2.33
CA ILE A 153 18.89 3.77 -3.68
C ILE A 153 18.37 4.80 -4.69
N PRO A 154 19.15 5.14 -5.71
CA PRO A 154 18.64 5.96 -6.80
C PRO A 154 17.61 5.17 -7.60
N VAL A 155 16.51 5.82 -7.94
CA VAL A 155 15.43 5.24 -8.75
C VAL A 155 14.96 6.22 -9.82
N THR A 156 14.36 5.69 -10.87
CA THR A 156 13.55 6.45 -11.83
C THR A 156 12.08 6.20 -11.56
N SER A 157 11.18 7.02 -12.09
CA SER A 157 9.74 6.76 -11.99
C SER A 157 9.37 5.38 -12.51
N GLU A 158 9.94 4.97 -13.65
CA GLU A 158 9.73 3.65 -14.24
C GLU A 158 10.19 2.51 -13.31
N SER A 159 11.43 2.58 -12.81
CA SER A 159 11.98 1.52 -11.96
C SER A 159 11.33 1.44 -10.59
N HIS A 160 10.74 2.54 -10.11
CA HIS A 160 10.12 2.62 -8.79
C HIS A 160 8.62 2.32 -8.82
N LEU A 161 7.91 2.81 -9.83
CA LEU A 161 6.45 2.76 -9.89
C LEU A 161 5.90 1.79 -10.94
N GLY A 162 6.71 1.33 -11.92
CA GLY A 162 6.22 0.54 -13.06
C GLY A 162 5.45 -0.70 -12.63
N SER A 163 6.02 -1.54 -11.79
CA SER A 163 5.34 -2.74 -11.30
C SER A 163 4.08 -2.48 -10.48
N TYR A 164 4.03 -1.34 -9.77
CA TYR A 164 2.83 -0.91 -9.07
C TYR A 164 1.76 -0.42 -10.03
N SER A 165 2.16 0.37 -11.03
CA SER A 165 1.27 0.83 -12.10
C SER A 165 0.60 -0.34 -12.81
N ASP A 166 1.40 -1.32 -13.25
CA ASP A 166 0.90 -2.53 -13.91
C ASP A 166 -0.07 -3.33 -13.02
N ALA A 167 0.21 -3.39 -11.72
CA ALA A 167 -0.63 -4.12 -10.77
C ALA A 167 -2.01 -3.48 -10.58
N ILE A 168 -2.11 -2.14 -10.68
CA ILE A 168 -3.37 -1.42 -10.44
C ILE A 168 -4.10 -1.02 -11.72
N GLU A 169 -3.51 -1.18 -12.92
CA GLU A 169 -4.13 -0.79 -14.19
C GLU A 169 -5.48 -1.46 -14.45
N ASN A 170 -5.71 -2.65 -13.88
CA ASN A 170 -6.97 -3.39 -14.00
C ASN A 170 -8.08 -2.88 -13.07
N ILE A 171 -7.78 -1.93 -12.19
CA ILE A 171 -8.80 -1.32 -11.33
C ILE A 171 -9.69 -0.41 -12.17
N PRO A 172 -11.03 -0.60 -12.17
CA PRO A 172 -11.94 0.24 -12.96
C PRO A 172 -11.78 1.72 -12.61
N GLY A 173 -11.68 2.57 -13.63
CA GLY A 173 -11.62 4.02 -13.50
C GLY A 173 -10.39 4.59 -12.78
N ILE A 174 -9.35 3.79 -12.48
CA ILE A 174 -8.21 4.23 -11.67
C ILE A 174 -7.43 5.38 -12.34
N THR A 175 -7.23 5.31 -13.66
CA THR A 175 -6.51 6.34 -14.41
C THR A 175 -7.25 7.67 -14.35
N ALA A 176 -8.54 7.67 -14.70
CA ALA A 176 -9.37 8.88 -14.67
C ALA A 176 -9.49 9.45 -13.23
N TYR A 177 -9.51 8.60 -12.22
CA TYR A 177 -9.50 9.03 -10.83
C TYR A 177 -8.20 9.77 -10.45
N PHE A 178 -7.04 9.28 -10.87
CA PHE A 178 -5.77 9.93 -10.57
C PHE A 178 -5.60 11.23 -11.37
N GLU A 179 -5.96 11.24 -12.66
CA GLU A 179 -5.98 12.45 -13.48
C GLU A 179 -6.86 13.52 -12.83
N ALA A 180 -8.11 13.21 -12.51
CA ALA A 180 -9.02 14.15 -11.87
C ALA A 180 -8.57 14.65 -10.48
N LYS A 181 -7.70 13.92 -9.82
CA LYS A 181 -7.24 14.26 -8.47
C LYS A 181 -5.92 15.03 -8.43
N TYR A 182 -5.06 14.85 -9.43
CA TYR A 182 -3.68 15.33 -9.41
C TYR A 182 -3.27 16.20 -10.62
N ASP A 183 -4.07 16.24 -11.70
CA ASP A 183 -3.86 17.12 -12.86
C ASP A 183 -4.57 18.48 -12.63
N ASP A 184 -4.02 19.30 -11.73
CA ASP A 184 -4.36 20.71 -11.57
C ASP A 184 -3.30 21.60 -12.24
#